data_1bc70dfc16594bcd605292a15ab6d2cb
#
_entry.id   1bc70dfc16594bcd605292a15ab6d2cb
#
_cell.length_a   1.000
_cell.length_b   1.000
_cell.length_c   1.000
_cell.angle_alpha   90.00
_cell.angle_beta   90.00
_cell.angle_gamma   90.00
#
_symmetry.space_group_name_H-M   'P 1'
#
loop_
_entity.id
_entity.type
_entity.pdbx_description
1 polymer ?
#
loop_
_entity_poly.entity_id
_entity_poly.type
_entity_poly.pdbx_seq_one_letter_code
_entity_poly.pdbx_strand_id
1 'polypeptide(L)'
;MEKALLNISTVELLDKFGAGQHKPGSGSAAAFQAMIASKLLITVIGITNRPNLQDKYSSFLPTLLKYLDDLGNRIFPQLSELFISDAIEFDRAIELRTLRNQELDPIYKNQLRREALEQMKVAIAIPLDISNLSIELCEIANYVFDYAFKSARGDSHVAFSGAVAALAGSLSIIRLNLLQFGSDDFRYCEEIRSKLQELDVDYTNYNSLATSKISVLQKEFDTKAPFYLELNDLLDKLKINKKPSDLEIEKGITDFQNLVWKHKNTIWKNPPKEPWEILDPQLIFKDVLCYDYITREEFGVEDDEGNVVEIAGLINQANRLVVVSNKFSEPTQRFTGAHELAHALFHDQQLQHRDLPLNNTSPYGLRPFEEKVADKGATYFLMPKKDVVNQFVSRFKTQSFSINEETSFNLTRGNVSDLKRECKNIREFSRKLSSVESYNGLRFESLAQRFNVSVQAMAIRLEQLNLLEY
;
A
#
# COMPACT_ATOMS: atom_id res chain seq x y z
N MET A 1 24.26 -43.60 5.01
CA MET A 1 22.90 -43.13 4.68
C MET A 1 23.03 -41.78 4.00
N GLU A 2 22.67 -41.70 2.72
CA GLU A 2 22.61 -40.41 2.02
C GLU A 2 21.60 -39.53 2.75
N LYS A 3 22.01 -38.28 3.11
CA LYS A 3 21.06 -37.31 3.70
C LYS A 3 19.93 -37.06 2.70
N ALA A 4 18.67 -37.13 3.15
CA ALA A 4 17.53 -36.76 2.29
C ALA A 4 17.77 -35.39 1.65
N LEU A 5 17.47 -35.21 0.38
CA LEU A 5 17.72 -33.98 -0.40
C LEU A 5 17.16 -32.70 0.28
N LEU A 6 16.08 -32.81 1.05
CA LEU A 6 15.50 -31.69 1.80
C LEU A 6 16.24 -31.37 3.11
N ASN A 7 17.20 -32.20 3.54
CA ASN A 7 17.94 -32.05 4.79
C ASN A 7 19.39 -31.55 4.58
N ILE A 8 19.76 -31.21 3.35
CA ILE A 8 21.03 -30.59 2.98
C ILE A 8 20.89 -29.08 2.89
N SER A 9 22.00 -28.36 2.89
CA SER A 9 21.96 -26.91 2.69
C SER A 9 21.49 -26.55 1.27
N THR A 10 20.90 -25.37 1.12
CA THR A 10 20.47 -24.87 -0.21
C THR A 10 21.62 -24.83 -1.20
N VAL A 11 22.84 -24.46 -0.76
CA VAL A 11 24.04 -24.44 -1.62
C VAL A 11 24.35 -25.84 -2.10
N GLU A 12 24.39 -26.82 -1.20
CA GLU A 12 24.66 -28.22 -1.54
C GLU A 12 23.59 -28.81 -2.47
N LEU A 13 22.33 -28.42 -2.32
CA LEU A 13 21.24 -28.81 -3.23
C LEU A 13 21.45 -28.23 -4.64
N LEU A 14 21.79 -26.96 -4.75
CA LEU A 14 22.06 -26.30 -6.02
C LEU A 14 23.29 -26.89 -6.71
N ASP A 15 24.35 -27.20 -5.97
CA ASP A 15 25.54 -27.87 -6.50
C ASP A 15 25.20 -29.27 -7.05
N LYS A 16 24.30 -30.02 -6.38
CA LYS A 16 23.83 -31.31 -6.89
C LYS A 16 23.06 -31.17 -8.21
N PHE A 17 22.20 -30.16 -8.37
CA PHE A 17 21.53 -29.89 -9.65
C PHE A 17 22.53 -29.53 -10.76
N GLY A 18 23.64 -28.87 -10.44
CA GLY A 18 24.71 -28.47 -11.37
C GLY A 18 25.76 -29.53 -11.62
N ALA A 19 25.74 -30.68 -10.93
CA ALA A 19 26.81 -31.69 -10.93
C ALA A 19 26.92 -32.50 -12.23
N GLY A 20 26.06 -32.32 -13.23
CA GLY A 20 26.04 -33.13 -14.47
C GLY A 20 25.58 -34.57 -14.27
N GLN A 21 24.90 -34.83 -13.18
CA GLN A 21 24.28 -36.12 -12.84
C GLN A 21 22.77 -36.03 -13.06
N HIS A 22 22.08 -37.18 -13.16
CA HIS A 22 20.64 -37.25 -13.35
C HIS A 22 19.84 -37.19 -12.03
N LYS A 23 20.51 -37.10 -10.88
CA LYS A 23 19.90 -37.07 -9.53
C LYS A 23 20.50 -35.92 -8.70
N PRO A 24 19.68 -34.94 -8.25
CA PRO A 24 18.29 -34.68 -8.61
C PRO A 24 18.14 -34.24 -10.06
N GLY A 25 17.03 -34.65 -10.72
CA GLY A 25 16.77 -34.36 -12.12
C GLY A 25 15.80 -33.19 -12.33
N SER A 26 15.32 -33.11 -13.57
CA SER A 26 14.38 -32.03 -13.97
C SER A 26 13.02 -32.12 -13.28
N GLY A 27 12.52 -33.33 -12.95
CA GLY A 27 11.26 -33.47 -12.23
C GLY A 27 11.38 -32.97 -10.78
N SER A 28 12.48 -33.31 -10.11
CA SER A 28 12.80 -32.72 -8.80
C SER A 28 12.91 -31.19 -8.88
N ALA A 29 13.50 -30.63 -9.94
CA ALA A 29 13.58 -29.18 -10.12
C ALA A 29 12.19 -28.54 -10.30
N ALA A 30 11.30 -29.16 -11.07
CA ALA A 30 9.92 -28.69 -11.22
C ALA A 30 9.16 -28.72 -9.89
N ALA A 31 9.26 -29.82 -9.13
CA ALA A 31 8.66 -29.91 -7.78
C ALA A 31 9.23 -28.82 -6.85
N PHE A 32 10.53 -28.56 -6.89
CA PHE A 32 11.17 -27.53 -6.05
C PHE A 32 10.70 -26.12 -6.38
N GLN A 33 10.49 -25.80 -7.65
CA GLN A 33 9.88 -24.51 -8.07
C GLN A 33 8.46 -24.36 -7.52
N ALA A 34 7.64 -25.41 -7.60
CA ALA A 34 6.29 -25.42 -7.04
C ALA A 34 6.31 -25.30 -5.50
N MET A 35 7.26 -25.91 -4.81
CA MET A 35 7.45 -25.75 -3.36
C MET A 35 7.78 -24.30 -2.97
N ILE A 36 8.66 -23.64 -3.71
CA ILE A 36 8.97 -22.21 -3.50
C ILE A 36 7.72 -21.38 -3.71
N ALA A 37 6.97 -21.60 -4.79
CA ALA A 37 5.72 -20.94 -5.07
C ALA A 37 4.72 -21.06 -3.91
N SER A 38 4.52 -22.29 -3.40
CA SER A 38 3.67 -22.55 -2.23
C SER A 38 4.08 -21.73 -1.01
N LYS A 39 5.38 -21.68 -0.67
CA LYS A 39 5.87 -20.95 0.51
C LYS A 39 5.72 -19.43 0.36
N LEU A 40 5.90 -18.87 -0.83
CA LEU A 40 5.64 -17.46 -1.09
C LEU A 40 4.15 -17.12 -0.89
N LEU A 41 3.24 -17.96 -1.37
CA LEU A 41 1.80 -17.79 -1.17
C LEU A 41 1.42 -17.83 0.32
N ILE A 42 1.95 -18.81 1.07
CA ILE A 42 1.79 -18.89 2.53
C ILE A 42 2.24 -17.57 3.20
N THR A 43 3.38 -17.04 2.79
CA THR A 43 3.91 -15.76 3.32
C THR A 43 2.97 -14.59 3.04
N VAL A 44 2.50 -14.43 1.79
CA VAL A 44 1.61 -13.33 1.42
C VAL A 44 0.27 -13.41 2.16
N ILE A 45 -0.31 -14.60 2.26
CA ILE A 45 -1.56 -14.81 3.02
C ILE A 45 -1.33 -14.53 4.50
N GLY A 46 -0.22 -15.01 5.09
CA GLY A 46 0.15 -14.75 6.48
C GLY A 46 0.32 -13.25 6.78
N ILE A 47 0.92 -12.48 5.87
CA ILE A 47 1.01 -11.03 5.97
C ILE A 47 -0.39 -10.40 5.93
N THR A 48 -1.25 -10.85 5.02
CA THR A 48 -2.62 -10.34 4.87
C THR A 48 -3.47 -10.57 6.13
N ASN A 49 -3.21 -11.66 6.85
CA ASN A 49 -3.92 -12.02 8.08
C ASN A 49 -3.38 -11.34 9.35
N ARG A 50 -2.47 -10.38 9.26
CA ARG A 50 -1.99 -9.62 10.44
C ARG A 50 -3.10 -8.76 11.02
N PRO A 51 -3.17 -8.56 12.36
CA PRO A 51 -4.26 -7.81 13.03
C PRO A 51 -4.52 -6.43 12.44
N ASN A 52 -3.49 -5.71 12.07
CA ASN A 52 -3.59 -4.37 11.47
C ASN A 52 -4.11 -4.35 10.01
N LEU A 53 -4.27 -5.51 9.38
CA LEU A 53 -4.72 -5.63 8.00
C LEU A 53 -6.06 -6.37 7.87
N GLN A 54 -6.48 -7.11 8.90
CA GLN A 54 -7.68 -7.96 8.86
C GLN A 54 -8.95 -7.20 8.46
N ASP A 55 -9.18 -6.02 9.03
CA ASP A 55 -10.36 -5.22 8.70
C ASP A 55 -10.41 -4.85 7.22
N LYS A 56 -9.26 -4.47 6.66
CA LYS A 56 -9.12 -4.06 5.26
C LYS A 56 -9.38 -5.20 4.26
N TYR A 57 -9.07 -6.44 4.65
CA TYR A 57 -9.18 -7.63 3.81
C TYR A 57 -10.27 -8.60 4.28
N SER A 58 -11.12 -8.20 5.21
CA SER A 58 -12.12 -9.06 5.90
C SER A 58 -12.99 -9.87 4.94
N SER A 59 -13.41 -9.30 3.81
CA SER A 59 -14.23 -10.00 2.81
C SER A 59 -13.50 -11.13 2.07
N PHE A 60 -12.17 -11.12 2.03
CA PHE A 60 -11.35 -12.10 1.31
C PHE A 60 -10.67 -13.11 2.24
N LEU A 61 -10.53 -12.76 3.53
CA LEU A 61 -9.85 -13.58 4.52
C LEU A 61 -10.37 -15.01 4.62
N PRO A 62 -11.69 -15.30 4.60
CA PRO A 62 -12.17 -16.68 4.69
C PRO A 62 -11.60 -17.58 3.58
N THR A 63 -11.57 -17.10 2.34
CA THR A 63 -11.00 -17.83 1.20
C THR A 63 -9.47 -17.95 1.31
N LEU A 64 -8.80 -16.87 1.69
CA LEU A 64 -7.34 -16.85 1.87
C LEU A 64 -6.89 -17.84 2.97
N LEU A 65 -7.62 -17.92 4.08
CA LEU A 65 -7.30 -18.85 5.17
C LEU A 65 -7.53 -20.31 4.78
N LYS A 66 -8.56 -20.60 3.95
CA LYS A 66 -8.74 -21.93 3.37
C LYS A 66 -7.55 -22.30 2.48
N TYR A 67 -7.08 -21.39 1.64
CA TYR A 67 -5.87 -21.62 0.84
C TYR A 67 -4.61 -21.80 1.70
N LEU A 68 -4.48 -21.04 2.78
CA LEU A 68 -3.37 -21.16 3.71
C LEU A 68 -3.28 -22.58 4.32
N ASP A 69 -4.44 -23.09 4.75
CA ASP A 69 -4.54 -24.45 5.30
C ASP A 69 -4.19 -25.51 4.25
N ASP A 70 -4.75 -25.39 3.05
CA ASP A 70 -4.51 -26.33 1.95
C ASP A 70 -3.04 -26.31 1.47
N LEU A 71 -2.46 -25.13 1.34
CA LEU A 71 -1.03 -24.95 1.03
C LEU A 71 -0.12 -25.60 2.09
N GLY A 72 -0.43 -25.40 3.38
CA GLY A 72 0.40 -25.87 4.48
C GLY A 72 0.27 -27.37 4.75
N ASN A 73 -0.94 -27.90 4.68
CA ASN A 73 -1.26 -29.24 5.16
C ASN A 73 -1.41 -30.29 4.04
N ARG A 74 -1.55 -29.88 2.78
CA ARG A 74 -1.70 -30.79 1.65
C ARG A 74 -0.69 -30.53 0.53
N ILE A 75 -0.74 -29.36 -0.12
CA ILE A 75 0.01 -29.08 -1.35
C ILE A 75 1.52 -29.14 -1.11
N PHE A 76 2.03 -28.39 -0.14
CA PHE A 76 3.47 -28.38 0.16
C PHE A 76 4.02 -29.73 0.61
N PRO A 77 3.35 -30.51 1.53
CA PRO A 77 3.78 -31.84 1.86
C PRO A 77 3.82 -32.79 0.66
N GLN A 78 2.79 -32.81 -0.19
CA GLN A 78 2.76 -33.65 -1.39
C GLN A 78 3.89 -33.27 -2.37
N LEU A 79 4.13 -31.99 -2.62
CA LEU A 79 5.25 -31.57 -3.45
C LEU A 79 6.61 -31.96 -2.87
N SER A 80 6.74 -31.97 -1.53
CA SER A 80 7.96 -32.45 -0.86
C SER A 80 8.21 -33.92 -1.05
N GLU A 81 7.15 -34.73 -1.02
CA GLU A 81 7.23 -36.18 -1.33
C GLU A 81 7.59 -36.42 -2.81
N LEU A 82 6.92 -35.70 -3.73
CA LEU A 82 7.17 -35.82 -5.17
C LEU A 82 8.59 -35.39 -5.53
N PHE A 83 9.14 -34.34 -4.88
CA PHE A 83 10.52 -33.93 -5.04
C PHE A 83 11.52 -35.03 -4.74
N ILE A 84 11.29 -35.81 -3.66
CA ILE A 84 12.16 -36.89 -3.26
C ILE A 84 11.94 -38.11 -4.17
N SER A 85 10.68 -38.46 -4.43
CA SER A 85 10.29 -39.63 -5.20
C SER A 85 10.77 -39.56 -6.64
N ASP A 86 10.73 -38.36 -7.30
CA ASP A 86 11.25 -38.19 -8.65
C ASP A 86 12.72 -38.60 -8.76
N ALA A 87 13.55 -38.15 -7.82
CA ALA A 87 14.97 -38.48 -7.81
C ALA A 87 15.24 -40.02 -7.65
N ILE A 88 14.40 -40.70 -6.86
CA ILE A 88 14.53 -42.15 -6.57
C ILE A 88 14.04 -42.97 -7.75
N GLU A 89 12.81 -42.72 -8.21
CA GLU A 89 12.14 -43.58 -9.18
C GLU A 89 12.72 -43.41 -10.59
N PHE A 90 13.21 -42.21 -10.94
CA PHE A 90 13.92 -42.04 -12.19
C PHE A 90 15.30 -42.70 -12.20
N ASP A 91 16.04 -42.66 -11.08
CA ASP A 91 17.31 -43.34 -10.91
C ASP A 91 17.15 -44.86 -11.13
N ARG A 92 16.08 -45.47 -10.51
CA ARG A 92 15.73 -46.89 -10.68
C ARG A 92 15.44 -47.27 -12.13
N ALA A 93 14.72 -46.37 -12.87
CA ALA A 93 14.48 -46.62 -14.31
C ALA A 93 15.78 -46.59 -15.13
N ILE A 94 16.74 -45.73 -14.79
CA ILE A 94 18.05 -45.68 -15.44
C ILE A 94 18.87 -46.97 -15.12
N GLU A 95 18.86 -47.44 -13.87
CA GLU A 95 19.53 -48.68 -13.47
C GLU A 95 19.04 -49.88 -14.27
N LEU A 96 17.71 -50.09 -14.34
CA LEU A 96 17.11 -51.18 -15.11
C LEU A 96 17.48 -51.11 -16.61
N ARG A 97 17.55 -49.91 -17.18
CA ARG A 97 17.97 -49.72 -18.58
C ARG A 97 19.44 -50.03 -18.77
N THR A 98 20.27 -49.72 -17.81
CA THR A 98 21.70 -50.02 -17.83
C THR A 98 21.92 -51.53 -17.78
N LEU A 99 21.25 -52.20 -16.86
CA LEU A 99 21.27 -53.67 -16.77
C LEU A 99 20.80 -54.34 -18.08
N ARG A 100 19.68 -53.89 -18.65
CA ARG A 100 19.18 -54.34 -19.94
C ARG A 100 20.24 -54.20 -21.07
N ASN A 101 20.95 -53.07 -21.12
CA ASN A 101 21.92 -52.82 -22.18
C ASN A 101 23.16 -53.70 -22.08
N GLN A 102 23.50 -54.16 -20.86
CA GLN A 102 24.63 -55.08 -20.58
C GLN A 102 24.24 -56.56 -20.73
N GLU A 103 22.95 -56.90 -20.73
CA GLU A 103 22.46 -58.23 -20.80
C GLU A 103 22.62 -58.84 -22.21
N LEU A 104 23.14 -60.09 -22.26
CA LEU A 104 23.37 -60.81 -23.49
C LEU A 104 22.28 -61.84 -23.81
N ASP A 105 21.61 -62.41 -22.77
CA ASP A 105 20.50 -63.34 -22.97
C ASP A 105 19.26 -62.59 -23.50
N PRO A 106 18.78 -62.91 -24.71
CA PRO A 106 17.62 -62.24 -25.31
C PRO A 106 16.35 -62.34 -24.49
N ILE A 107 16.14 -63.42 -23.76
CA ILE A 107 14.91 -63.63 -22.94
C ILE A 107 14.98 -62.69 -21.74
N TYR A 108 16.06 -62.73 -20.99
CA TYR A 108 16.25 -61.90 -19.81
C TYR A 108 16.35 -60.40 -20.16
N LYS A 109 17.00 -60.08 -21.27
CA LYS A 109 17.02 -58.72 -21.82
C LYS A 109 15.62 -58.16 -22.12
N ASN A 110 14.72 -59.01 -22.66
CA ASN A 110 13.35 -58.61 -22.92
C ASN A 110 12.52 -58.46 -21.61
N GLN A 111 12.82 -59.29 -20.61
CA GLN A 111 12.23 -59.11 -19.28
C GLN A 111 12.66 -57.77 -18.66
N LEU A 112 13.94 -57.44 -18.62
CA LEU A 112 14.47 -56.18 -18.12
C LEU A 112 13.89 -54.98 -18.89
N ARG A 113 13.63 -55.13 -20.21
CA ARG A 113 12.96 -54.08 -21.00
C ARG A 113 11.55 -53.80 -20.47
N ARG A 114 10.77 -54.84 -20.19
CA ARG A 114 9.43 -54.68 -19.64
C ARG A 114 9.43 -54.05 -18.25
N GLU A 115 10.33 -54.53 -17.38
CA GLU A 115 10.50 -53.97 -16.03
C GLU A 115 10.89 -52.48 -16.08
N ALA A 116 11.81 -52.09 -17.00
CA ALA A 116 12.19 -50.68 -17.18
C ALA A 116 11.04 -49.81 -17.71
N LEU A 117 10.16 -50.37 -18.57
CA LEU A 117 8.98 -49.62 -19.04
C LEU A 117 7.92 -49.48 -17.95
N GLU A 118 7.68 -50.53 -17.13
CA GLU A 118 6.77 -50.39 -15.97
C GLU A 118 7.29 -49.37 -14.96
N GLN A 119 8.61 -49.36 -14.71
CA GLN A 119 9.24 -48.35 -13.85
C GLN A 119 9.13 -46.93 -14.45
N MET A 120 9.20 -46.83 -15.78
CA MET A 120 9.02 -45.55 -16.48
C MET A 120 7.58 -44.99 -16.34
N LYS A 121 6.55 -45.86 -16.23
CA LYS A 121 5.18 -45.40 -15.93
C LYS A 121 5.11 -44.74 -14.56
N VAL A 122 5.82 -45.26 -13.56
CA VAL A 122 5.92 -44.60 -12.24
C VAL A 122 6.63 -43.26 -12.36
N ALA A 123 7.74 -43.21 -13.11
CA ALA A 123 8.48 -41.97 -13.36
C ALA A 123 7.71 -40.93 -14.19
N ILE A 124 6.63 -41.30 -14.90
CA ILE A 124 5.71 -40.39 -15.59
C ILE A 124 4.58 -39.93 -14.67
N ALA A 125 4.12 -40.77 -13.76
CA ALA A 125 3.04 -40.42 -12.82
C ALA A 125 3.47 -39.22 -11.91
N ILE A 126 4.72 -39.19 -11.48
CA ILE A 126 5.26 -38.15 -10.61
C ILE A 126 5.13 -36.72 -11.23
N PRO A 127 5.66 -36.45 -12.44
CA PRO A 127 5.47 -35.12 -13.06
C PRO A 127 4.01 -34.83 -13.45
N LEU A 128 3.13 -35.85 -13.64
CA LEU A 128 1.70 -35.64 -13.78
C LEU A 128 1.09 -35.08 -12.48
N ASP A 129 1.46 -35.61 -11.34
CA ASP A 129 0.99 -35.13 -10.03
C ASP A 129 1.55 -33.74 -9.73
N ILE A 130 2.82 -33.49 -10.07
CA ILE A 130 3.40 -32.13 -9.98
C ILE A 130 2.63 -31.15 -10.87
N SER A 131 2.21 -31.56 -12.08
CA SER A 131 1.41 -30.73 -12.99
C SER A 131 0.07 -30.35 -12.36
N ASN A 132 -0.65 -31.31 -11.78
CA ASN A 132 -1.95 -31.07 -11.14
C ASN A 132 -1.80 -30.10 -9.95
N LEU A 133 -0.84 -30.32 -9.07
CA LEU A 133 -0.58 -29.41 -7.95
C LEU A 133 -0.12 -28.02 -8.42
N SER A 134 0.60 -27.94 -9.53
CA SER A 134 1.02 -26.66 -10.11
C SER A 134 -0.17 -25.88 -10.67
N ILE A 135 -1.18 -26.52 -11.23
CA ILE A 135 -2.45 -25.89 -11.64
C ILE A 135 -3.16 -25.29 -10.43
N GLU A 136 -3.32 -26.08 -9.36
CA GLU A 136 -3.92 -25.58 -8.12
C GLU A 136 -3.14 -24.38 -7.56
N LEU A 137 -1.82 -24.43 -7.59
CA LEU A 137 -0.99 -23.27 -7.21
C LEU A 137 -1.21 -22.06 -8.10
N CYS A 138 -1.42 -22.23 -9.41
CA CYS A 138 -1.74 -21.14 -10.31
C CYS A 138 -3.08 -20.50 -9.97
N GLU A 139 -4.11 -21.28 -9.65
CA GLU A 139 -5.42 -20.77 -9.20
C GLU A 139 -5.29 -19.95 -7.93
N ILE A 140 -4.61 -20.52 -6.92
CA ILE A 140 -4.38 -19.86 -5.63
C ILE A 140 -3.57 -18.57 -5.84
N ALA A 141 -2.50 -18.62 -6.63
CA ALA A 141 -1.62 -17.46 -6.89
C ALA A 141 -2.36 -16.33 -7.59
N ASN A 142 -3.23 -16.65 -8.56
CA ASN A 142 -4.09 -15.68 -9.23
C ASN A 142 -5.01 -14.98 -8.22
N TYR A 143 -5.67 -15.73 -7.35
CA TYR A 143 -6.54 -15.16 -6.32
C TYR A 143 -5.76 -14.30 -5.31
N VAL A 144 -4.62 -14.80 -4.83
CA VAL A 144 -3.76 -14.09 -3.86
C VAL A 144 -3.23 -12.79 -4.45
N PHE A 145 -2.84 -12.76 -5.72
CA PHE A 145 -2.41 -11.53 -6.40
C PHE A 145 -3.50 -10.45 -6.39
N ASP A 146 -4.76 -10.81 -6.65
CA ASP A 146 -5.85 -9.86 -6.78
C ASP A 146 -6.39 -9.39 -5.42
N TYR A 147 -6.46 -10.29 -4.42
CA TYR A 147 -7.25 -10.09 -3.21
C TYR A 147 -6.47 -10.08 -1.90
N ALA A 148 -5.17 -10.41 -1.90
CA ALA A 148 -4.33 -10.33 -0.72
C ALA A 148 -3.60 -8.97 -0.60
N PHE A 149 -2.66 -8.87 0.32
CA PHE A 149 -1.91 -7.66 0.63
C PHE A 149 -1.19 -7.09 -0.61
N LYS A 150 -1.66 -5.95 -1.08
CA LYS A 150 -1.24 -5.37 -2.37
C LYS A 150 0.25 -5.09 -2.49
N SER A 151 0.93 -4.74 -1.38
CA SER A 151 2.37 -4.47 -1.42
C SER A 151 3.21 -5.74 -1.61
N ALA A 152 2.62 -6.93 -1.41
CA ALA A 152 3.26 -8.23 -1.64
C ALA A 152 2.85 -8.88 -2.98
N ARG A 153 2.29 -8.11 -3.93
CA ARG A 153 1.93 -8.64 -5.26
C ARG A 153 3.13 -9.11 -6.07
N GLY A 154 4.32 -8.55 -5.80
CA GLY A 154 5.57 -9.06 -6.37
C GLY A 154 5.82 -10.51 -5.99
N ASP A 155 5.70 -10.86 -4.70
CA ASP A 155 5.86 -12.21 -4.20
C ASP A 155 4.77 -13.16 -4.75
N SER A 156 3.52 -12.68 -4.83
CA SER A 156 2.41 -13.44 -5.43
C SER A 156 2.66 -13.73 -6.90
N HIS A 157 3.23 -12.78 -7.65
CA HIS A 157 3.54 -12.96 -9.06
C HIS A 157 4.74 -13.89 -9.29
N VAL A 158 5.77 -13.83 -8.44
CA VAL A 158 6.88 -14.79 -8.46
C VAL A 158 6.37 -16.20 -8.19
N ALA A 159 5.47 -16.36 -7.22
CA ALA A 159 4.82 -17.65 -6.94
C ALA A 159 4.01 -18.14 -8.15
N PHE A 160 3.22 -17.28 -8.78
CA PHE A 160 2.44 -17.63 -9.97
C PHE A 160 3.34 -18.08 -11.12
N SER A 161 4.37 -17.30 -11.44
CA SER A 161 5.34 -17.62 -12.51
C SER A 161 6.11 -18.92 -12.20
N GLY A 162 6.46 -19.15 -10.94
CA GLY A 162 7.09 -20.39 -10.48
C GLY A 162 6.19 -21.62 -10.66
N ALA A 163 4.88 -21.50 -10.34
CA ALA A 163 3.91 -22.57 -10.57
C ALA A 163 3.73 -22.87 -12.07
N VAL A 164 3.64 -21.83 -12.92
CA VAL A 164 3.58 -21.98 -14.39
C VAL A 164 4.84 -22.65 -14.92
N ALA A 165 6.03 -22.28 -14.42
CA ALA A 165 7.30 -22.89 -14.82
C ALA A 165 7.39 -24.38 -14.40
N ALA A 166 6.91 -24.73 -13.20
CA ALA A 166 6.83 -26.11 -12.73
C ALA A 166 5.90 -26.94 -13.61
N LEU A 167 4.72 -26.41 -14.00
CA LEU A 167 3.81 -27.05 -14.93
C LEU A 167 4.48 -27.27 -16.29
N ALA A 168 5.08 -26.26 -16.91
CA ALA A 168 5.76 -26.35 -18.20
C ALA A 168 6.88 -27.39 -18.19
N GLY A 169 7.70 -27.39 -17.14
CA GLY A 169 8.77 -28.36 -16.94
C GLY A 169 8.24 -29.79 -16.87
N SER A 170 7.21 -30.01 -16.07
CA SER A 170 6.58 -31.32 -15.90
C SER A 170 6.00 -31.86 -17.21
N LEU A 171 5.30 -31.03 -17.99
CA LEU A 171 4.76 -31.41 -19.31
C LEU A 171 5.87 -31.83 -20.29
N SER A 172 7.01 -31.16 -20.26
CA SER A 172 8.16 -31.50 -21.10
C SER A 172 8.79 -32.84 -20.70
N ILE A 173 8.91 -33.10 -19.39
CA ILE A 173 9.45 -34.36 -18.84
C ILE A 173 8.57 -35.52 -19.20
N ILE A 174 7.23 -35.40 -19.05
CA ILE A 174 6.29 -36.44 -19.42
C ILE A 174 6.45 -36.84 -20.90
N ARG A 175 6.51 -35.83 -21.80
CA ARG A 175 6.68 -36.06 -23.24
C ARG A 175 8.00 -36.77 -23.55
N LEU A 176 9.09 -36.33 -22.94
CA LEU A 176 10.39 -36.95 -23.12
C LEU A 176 10.40 -38.42 -22.66
N ASN A 177 9.75 -38.70 -21.51
CA ASN A 177 9.66 -40.03 -20.99
C ASN A 177 8.78 -40.96 -21.84
N LEU A 178 7.68 -40.45 -22.42
CA LEU A 178 6.84 -41.19 -23.35
C LEU A 178 7.58 -41.69 -24.60
N LEU A 179 8.59 -40.95 -25.07
CA LEU A 179 9.41 -41.40 -26.24
C LEU A 179 10.16 -42.69 -25.99
N GLN A 180 10.32 -43.13 -24.71
CA GLN A 180 11.01 -44.35 -24.37
C GLN A 180 10.20 -45.61 -24.69
N PHE A 181 8.88 -45.49 -24.83
CA PHE A 181 7.99 -46.61 -25.08
C PHE A 181 8.04 -47.10 -26.53
N GLY A 182 8.28 -46.19 -27.49
CA GLY A 182 8.27 -46.51 -28.91
C GLY A 182 6.90 -47.11 -29.34
N SER A 183 6.90 -48.34 -29.83
CA SER A 183 5.68 -49.09 -30.17
C SER A 183 5.11 -49.90 -29.00
N ASP A 184 5.82 -49.95 -27.87
CA ASP A 184 5.36 -50.73 -26.72
C ASP A 184 4.29 -49.94 -25.97
N ASP A 185 3.30 -50.70 -25.43
CA ASP A 185 2.26 -50.14 -24.56
C ASP A 185 1.55 -48.89 -25.12
N PHE A 186 1.21 -48.97 -26.40
CA PHE A 186 0.60 -47.85 -27.16
C PHE A 186 -0.65 -47.31 -26.47
N ARG A 187 -1.48 -48.16 -25.86
CA ARG A 187 -2.70 -47.72 -25.15
C ARG A 187 -2.39 -46.80 -23.98
N TYR A 188 -1.40 -47.13 -23.18
CA TYR A 188 -0.94 -46.29 -22.08
C TYR A 188 -0.45 -44.91 -22.61
N CYS A 189 0.34 -44.94 -23.67
CA CYS A 189 0.85 -43.70 -24.29
C CYS A 189 -0.29 -42.79 -24.78
N GLU A 190 -1.34 -43.32 -25.39
CA GLU A 190 -2.50 -42.54 -25.81
C GLU A 190 -3.33 -41.99 -24.65
N GLU A 191 -3.47 -42.77 -23.55
CA GLU A 191 -4.13 -42.29 -22.34
C GLU A 191 -3.37 -41.06 -21.73
N ILE A 192 -2.05 -41.15 -21.63
CA ILE A 192 -1.23 -40.04 -21.13
C ILE A 192 -1.26 -38.87 -22.11
N ARG A 193 -1.21 -39.09 -23.42
CA ARG A 193 -1.29 -38.06 -24.45
C ARG A 193 -2.59 -37.28 -24.36
N SER A 194 -3.72 -37.94 -24.10
CA SER A 194 -5.00 -37.25 -23.90
C SER A 194 -4.95 -36.29 -22.69
N LYS A 195 -4.40 -36.77 -21.54
CA LYS A 195 -4.20 -35.94 -20.35
C LYS A 195 -3.29 -34.74 -20.64
N LEU A 196 -2.22 -34.94 -21.41
CA LEU A 196 -1.30 -33.84 -21.78
C LEU A 196 -2.00 -32.76 -22.61
N GLN A 197 -2.97 -33.13 -23.48
CA GLN A 197 -3.73 -32.14 -24.24
C GLN A 197 -4.57 -31.23 -23.34
N GLU A 198 -5.18 -31.79 -22.28
CA GLU A 198 -5.93 -30.99 -21.29
C GLU A 198 -4.98 -30.07 -20.50
N LEU A 199 -3.87 -30.61 -20.00
CA LEU A 199 -2.86 -29.83 -19.27
C LEU A 199 -2.17 -28.76 -20.13
N ASP A 200 -2.06 -28.93 -21.45
CA ASP A 200 -1.56 -27.89 -22.38
C ASP A 200 -2.49 -26.69 -22.46
N VAL A 201 -3.79 -26.93 -22.42
CA VAL A 201 -4.79 -25.86 -22.39
C VAL A 201 -4.64 -25.07 -21.09
N ASP A 202 -4.53 -25.76 -19.94
CA ASP A 202 -4.34 -25.13 -18.65
C ASP A 202 -3.03 -24.33 -18.60
N TYR A 203 -1.93 -24.91 -19.06
CA TYR A 203 -0.66 -24.21 -19.17
C TYR A 203 -0.78 -22.92 -20.00
N THR A 204 -1.40 -22.99 -21.16
CA THR A 204 -1.56 -21.83 -22.05
C THR A 204 -2.36 -20.74 -21.37
N ASN A 205 -3.45 -21.12 -20.71
CA ASN A 205 -4.33 -20.19 -19.99
C ASN A 205 -3.59 -19.51 -18.82
N TYR A 206 -2.93 -20.30 -17.94
CA TYR A 206 -2.23 -19.74 -16.78
C TYR A 206 -0.99 -18.95 -17.14
N ASN A 207 -0.26 -19.33 -18.19
CA ASN A 207 0.88 -18.56 -18.68
C ASN A 207 0.42 -17.19 -19.22
N SER A 208 -0.67 -17.14 -19.99
CA SER A 208 -1.26 -15.89 -20.45
C SER A 208 -1.76 -15.04 -19.27
N LEU A 209 -2.41 -15.66 -18.29
CA LEU A 209 -2.93 -14.98 -17.12
C LEU A 209 -1.80 -14.39 -16.25
N ALA A 210 -0.73 -15.15 -15.99
CA ALA A 210 0.45 -14.66 -15.27
C ALA A 210 1.08 -13.46 -15.99
N THR A 211 1.26 -13.56 -17.31
CA THR A 211 1.77 -12.43 -18.13
C THR A 211 0.87 -11.20 -18.03
N SER A 212 -0.44 -11.37 -17.98
CA SER A 212 -1.40 -10.25 -17.85
C SER A 212 -1.26 -9.49 -16.54
N LYS A 213 -0.83 -10.16 -15.45
CA LYS A 213 -0.61 -9.52 -14.14
C LYS A 213 0.52 -8.47 -14.17
N ILE A 214 1.54 -8.68 -14.99
CA ILE A 214 2.58 -7.67 -15.24
C ILE A 214 1.95 -6.39 -15.82
N SER A 215 1.06 -6.57 -16.82
CA SER A 215 0.37 -5.45 -17.44
C SER A 215 -0.54 -4.67 -16.47
N VAL A 216 -1.12 -5.36 -15.48
CA VAL A 216 -1.90 -4.70 -14.40
C VAL A 216 -0.99 -3.79 -13.57
N LEU A 217 0.16 -4.28 -13.14
CA LEU A 217 1.14 -3.49 -12.38
C LEU A 217 1.67 -2.31 -13.20
N GLN A 218 1.97 -2.52 -14.49
CA GLN A 218 2.41 -1.45 -15.38
C GLN A 218 1.35 -0.36 -15.52
N LYS A 219 0.09 -0.72 -15.74
CA LYS A 219 -1.02 0.26 -15.81
C LYS A 219 -1.19 1.05 -14.51
N GLU A 220 -1.06 0.39 -13.36
CA GLU A 220 -1.11 1.11 -12.07
C GLU A 220 0.05 2.10 -11.93
N PHE A 221 1.26 1.70 -12.33
CA PHE A 221 2.42 2.58 -12.35
C PHE A 221 2.20 3.77 -13.28
N ASP A 222 1.82 3.51 -14.54
CA ASP A 222 1.58 4.55 -15.56
C ASP A 222 0.46 5.53 -15.14
N THR A 223 -0.53 5.05 -14.39
CA THR A 223 -1.60 5.90 -13.86
C THR A 223 -1.12 6.80 -12.73
N LYS A 224 -0.23 6.31 -11.86
CA LYS A 224 0.26 7.05 -10.69
C LYS A 224 1.49 7.91 -10.98
N ALA A 225 2.32 7.51 -11.93
CA ALA A 225 3.57 8.20 -12.24
C ALA A 225 3.38 9.70 -12.52
N PRO A 226 2.41 10.16 -13.34
CA PRO A 226 2.21 11.59 -13.59
C PRO A 226 1.96 12.38 -12.31
N PHE A 227 1.14 11.84 -11.39
CA PHE A 227 0.88 12.49 -10.11
C PHE A 227 2.16 12.65 -9.28
N TYR A 228 2.93 11.57 -9.13
CA TYR A 228 4.15 11.64 -8.31
C TYR A 228 5.23 12.52 -8.93
N LEU A 229 5.32 12.58 -10.26
CA LEU A 229 6.23 13.51 -10.94
C LEU A 229 5.82 14.96 -10.69
N GLU A 230 4.55 15.31 -10.92
CA GLU A 230 4.04 16.67 -10.65
C GLU A 230 4.17 17.05 -9.17
N LEU A 231 3.95 16.08 -8.24
CA LEU A 231 4.11 16.30 -6.81
C LEU A 231 5.56 16.59 -6.44
N ASN A 232 6.51 15.79 -6.91
CA ASN A 232 7.93 15.99 -6.63
C ASN A 232 8.41 17.33 -7.19
N ASP A 233 8.05 17.66 -8.43
CA ASP A 233 8.38 18.94 -9.06
C ASP A 233 7.83 20.14 -8.25
N LEU A 234 6.64 19.99 -7.69
CA LEU A 234 6.05 21.04 -6.83
C LEU A 234 6.81 21.14 -5.50
N LEU A 235 7.07 20.02 -4.82
CA LEU A 235 7.80 19.98 -3.56
C LEU A 235 9.21 20.59 -3.71
N ASP A 236 9.93 20.24 -4.76
CA ASP A 236 11.24 20.78 -5.04
C ASP A 236 11.18 22.31 -5.23
N LYS A 237 10.20 22.82 -5.97
CA LYS A 237 9.99 24.27 -6.15
C LYS A 237 9.69 24.99 -4.83
N LEU A 238 8.85 24.40 -3.97
CA LEU A 238 8.50 24.99 -2.68
C LEU A 238 9.69 25.04 -1.72
N LYS A 239 10.58 24.07 -1.77
CA LYS A 239 11.76 23.95 -0.89
C LYS A 239 12.96 24.82 -1.33
N ILE A 240 13.00 25.26 -2.58
CA ILE A 240 14.10 26.10 -3.11
C ILE A 240 14.15 27.45 -2.36
N ASN A 241 13.00 28.12 -2.15
CA ASN A 241 12.97 29.42 -1.48
C ASN A 241 12.95 29.25 0.04
N LYS A 242 14.10 29.47 0.69
CA LYS A 242 14.25 29.36 2.15
C LYS A 242 13.51 30.46 2.94
N LYS A 243 13.08 31.55 2.29
CA LYS A 243 12.37 32.69 2.92
C LYS A 243 11.17 33.11 2.07
N PRO A 244 10.16 32.25 1.88
CA PRO A 244 9.01 32.58 1.07
C PRO A 244 8.18 33.72 1.72
N SER A 245 7.68 34.62 0.89
CA SER A 245 6.68 35.63 1.28
C SER A 245 5.33 34.98 1.56
N ASP A 246 4.44 35.70 2.23
CA ASP A 246 3.07 35.20 2.53
C ASP A 246 2.31 34.80 1.26
N LEU A 247 2.48 35.58 0.20
CA LEU A 247 1.85 35.31 -1.10
C LEU A 247 2.40 34.01 -1.74
N GLU A 248 3.70 33.75 -1.63
CA GLU A 248 4.33 32.54 -2.14
C GLU A 248 3.89 31.31 -1.33
N ILE A 249 3.75 31.45 0.00
CA ILE A 249 3.22 30.37 0.86
C ILE A 249 1.77 30.07 0.47
N GLU A 250 0.90 31.09 0.38
CA GLU A 250 -0.51 30.89 0.02
C GLU A 250 -0.66 30.28 -1.37
N LYS A 251 0.14 30.75 -2.34
CA LYS A 251 0.17 30.18 -3.68
C LYS A 251 0.65 28.72 -3.67
N GLY A 252 1.74 28.41 -2.96
CA GLY A 252 2.27 27.04 -2.86
C GLY A 252 1.27 26.07 -2.26
N ILE A 253 0.58 26.46 -1.20
CA ILE A 253 -0.50 25.66 -0.61
C ILE A 253 -1.66 25.49 -1.60
N THR A 254 -2.06 26.53 -2.30
CA THR A 254 -3.13 26.46 -3.30
C THR A 254 -2.76 25.55 -4.47
N ASP A 255 -1.53 25.65 -4.97
CA ASP A 255 -1.02 24.80 -6.05
C ASP A 255 -0.99 23.33 -5.60
N PHE A 256 -0.60 23.04 -4.36
CA PHE A 256 -0.64 21.70 -3.77
C PHE A 256 -2.08 21.16 -3.66
N GLN A 257 -3.02 21.95 -3.15
CA GLN A 257 -4.43 21.56 -3.06
C GLN A 257 -5.03 21.28 -4.45
N ASN A 258 -4.73 22.11 -5.43
CA ASN A 258 -5.18 21.93 -6.81
C ASN A 258 -4.59 20.65 -7.44
N LEU A 259 -3.32 20.36 -7.18
CA LEU A 259 -2.66 19.14 -7.65
C LEU A 259 -3.33 17.88 -7.05
N VAL A 260 -3.54 17.85 -5.75
CA VAL A 260 -4.22 16.74 -5.06
C VAL A 260 -5.65 16.57 -5.59
N TRP A 261 -6.38 17.66 -5.76
CA TRP A 261 -7.75 17.63 -6.30
C TRP A 261 -7.80 17.15 -7.76
N LYS A 262 -6.88 17.61 -8.61
CA LYS A 262 -6.72 17.18 -10.00
C LYS A 262 -6.55 15.65 -10.10
N HIS A 263 -5.75 15.07 -9.21
CA HIS A 263 -5.39 13.67 -9.21
C HIS A 263 -6.19 12.80 -8.22
N LYS A 264 -7.27 13.30 -7.65
CA LYS A 264 -8.06 12.60 -6.62
C LYS A 264 -8.50 11.19 -7.01
N ASN A 265 -8.85 10.97 -8.28
CA ASN A 265 -9.26 9.66 -8.80
C ASN A 265 -8.08 8.68 -8.93
N THR A 266 -6.86 9.19 -9.01
CA THR A 266 -5.62 8.39 -9.04
C THR A 266 -5.19 8.03 -7.63
N ILE A 267 -5.35 8.96 -6.68
CA ILE A 267 -4.94 8.81 -5.28
C ILE A 267 -5.90 7.86 -4.54
N TRP A 268 -7.22 8.10 -4.66
CA TRP A 268 -8.24 7.38 -3.90
C TRP A 268 -9.13 6.51 -4.77
N LYS A 269 -9.42 5.30 -4.31
CA LYS A 269 -10.41 4.41 -4.94
C LYS A 269 -11.83 5.00 -4.83
N ASN A 270 -12.14 5.62 -3.69
CA ASN A 270 -13.34 6.39 -3.44
C ASN A 270 -12.94 7.86 -3.26
N PRO A 271 -12.87 8.64 -4.34
CA PRO A 271 -12.33 9.99 -4.28
C PRO A 271 -13.27 10.94 -3.54
N PRO A 272 -12.71 11.96 -2.88
CA PRO A 272 -13.48 13.05 -2.29
C PRO A 272 -14.45 13.66 -3.30
N LYS A 273 -15.68 13.94 -2.85
CA LYS A 273 -16.72 14.55 -3.69
C LYS A 273 -16.58 16.05 -3.75
N GLU A 274 -16.16 16.65 -2.63
CA GLU A 274 -16.10 18.08 -2.47
C GLU A 274 -14.67 18.53 -2.10
N PRO A 275 -14.22 19.71 -2.56
CA PRO A 275 -12.86 20.18 -2.33
C PRO A 275 -12.44 20.30 -0.86
N TRP A 276 -13.37 20.59 0.06
CA TRP A 276 -13.04 20.71 1.49
C TRP A 276 -12.71 19.36 2.15
N GLU A 277 -13.09 18.22 1.56
CA GLU A 277 -12.78 16.90 2.10
C GLU A 277 -11.28 16.57 2.04
N ILE A 278 -10.52 17.22 1.14
CA ILE A 278 -9.06 17.08 1.08
C ILE A 278 -8.32 17.97 2.08
N LEU A 279 -9.00 18.84 2.81
CA LEU A 279 -8.39 19.73 3.80
C LEU A 279 -8.10 19.03 5.13
N ASP A 280 -8.04 17.71 5.15
CA ASP A 280 -7.66 16.89 6.29
C ASP A 280 -6.16 16.55 6.24
N PRO A 281 -5.34 17.07 7.17
CA PRO A 281 -3.90 16.79 7.21
C PRO A 281 -3.58 15.30 7.33
N GLN A 282 -4.37 14.55 8.10
CA GLN A 282 -4.16 13.11 8.29
C GLN A 282 -4.35 12.35 6.97
N LEU A 283 -5.39 12.68 6.20
CA LEU A 283 -5.65 12.10 4.89
C LEU A 283 -4.49 12.40 3.92
N ILE A 284 -4.03 13.64 3.90
CA ILE A 284 -2.92 14.06 3.04
C ILE A 284 -1.63 13.34 3.41
N PHE A 285 -1.28 13.28 4.68
CA PHE A 285 -0.05 12.58 5.10
C PHE A 285 -0.08 11.10 4.72
N LYS A 286 -1.19 10.40 4.98
CA LYS A 286 -1.29 8.95 4.72
C LYS A 286 -1.36 8.61 3.24
N ASP A 287 -2.22 9.28 2.49
CA ASP A 287 -2.60 8.85 1.14
C ASP A 287 -1.83 9.58 0.03
N VAL A 288 -1.34 10.81 0.30
CA VAL A 288 -0.64 11.66 -0.68
C VAL A 288 0.87 11.62 -0.47
N LEU A 289 1.32 11.89 0.76
CA LEU A 289 2.75 11.97 1.09
C LEU A 289 3.34 10.66 1.60
N CYS A 290 2.52 9.64 1.88
CA CYS A 290 2.92 8.32 2.38
C CYS A 290 3.70 8.39 3.71
N TYR A 291 3.21 9.18 4.67
CA TYR A 291 3.69 9.25 6.05
C TYR A 291 2.79 8.42 6.97
N ASP A 292 3.39 7.81 7.97
CA ASP A 292 2.65 7.28 9.11
C ASP A 292 2.17 8.44 9.99
N TYR A 293 0.84 8.56 10.17
CA TYR A 293 0.23 9.59 11.01
C TYR A 293 -0.35 8.93 12.25
N ILE A 294 0.20 9.26 13.43
CA ILE A 294 -0.13 8.65 14.72
C ILE A 294 -0.67 9.72 15.67
N THR A 295 -1.74 9.39 16.38
CA THR A 295 -2.24 10.21 17.50
C THR A 295 -1.89 9.54 18.82
N ARG A 296 -1.40 10.30 19.82
CA ARG A 296 -1.04 9.81 21.15
C ARG A 296 -1.54 10.75 22.23
N GLU A 297 -1.91 10.19 23.39
CA GLU A 297 -2.38 10.98 24.53
C GLU A 297 -1.23 11.77 25.19
N GLU A 298 -0.10 11.14 25.33
CA GLU A 298 1.08 11.77 25.96
C GLU A 298 2.31 11.53 25.11
N PHE A 299 2.92 12.59 24.69
CA PHE A 299 4.29 12.54 24.24
C PHE A 299 4.95 13.89 24.50
N GLY A 300 6.19 13.82 24.89
CA GLY A 300 7.01 14.98 25.16
C GLY A 300 8.44 14.66 24.78
N VAL A 301 9.25 15.67 24.76
CA VAL A 301 10.68 15.54 24.52
C VAL A 301 11.41 16.07 25.77
N GLU A 302 12.43 15.36 26.19
CA GLU A 302 13.34 15.82 27.26
C GLU A 302 14.07 17.08 26.77
N ASP A 303 14.01 18.13 27.58
CA ASP A 303 14.86 19.31 27.40
C ASP A 303 16.30 19.05 27.86
N ASP A 304 17.17 20.04 27.68
CA ASP A 304 18.58 19.93 28.08
C ASP A 304 18.77 19.78 29.60
N GLU A 305 17.71 20.02 30.40
CA GLU A 305 17.70 19.86 31.87
C GLU A 305 17.07 18.53 32.33
N GLY A 306 16.58 17.69 31.35
CA GLY A 306 15.96 16.40 31.61
C GLY A 306 14.48 16.46 31.98
N ASN A 307 13.82 17.63 31.79
CA ASN A 307 12.38 17.77 31.99
C ASN A 307 11.65 17.36 30.73
N VAL A 308 10.53 16.64 30.87
CA VAL A 308 9.65 16.30 29.72
C VAL A 308 8.80 17.51 29.36
N VAL A 309 9.11 18.13 28.22
CA VAL A 309 8.29 19.21 27.65
C VAL A 309 7.21 18.60 26.77
N GLU A 310 5.96 18.87 27.10
CA GLU A 310 4.81 18.41 26.31
C GLU A 310 4.76 19.17 24.99
N ILE A 311 4.61 18.45 23.88
CA ILE A 311 4.51 19.02 22.53
C ILE A 311 3.17 18.67 21.89
N ALA A 312 2.67 19.56 21.01
CA ALA A 312 1.41 19.35 20.33
C ALA A 312 1.56 18.45 19.10
N GLY A 313 2.67 18.56 18.39
CA GLY A 313 2.99 17.78 17.20
C GLY A 313 4.47 17.58 16.96
N LEU A 314 4.79 16.64 16.08
CA LEU A 314 6.16 16.33 15.67
C LEU A 314 6.14 15.71 14.28
N ILE A 315 7.04 16.16 13.42
CA ILE A 315 7.34 15.51 12.14
C ILE A 315 8.79 14.98 12.12
N ASN A 316 8.93 13.74 11.67
CA ASN A 316 10.22 13.15 11.33
C ASN A 316 10.20 12.81 9.83
N GLN A 317 10.77 13.69 9.01
CA GLN A 317 10.75 13.52 7.55
C GLN A 317 11.60 12.32 7.10
N ALA A 318 12.71 12.02 7.78
CA ALA A 318 13.57 10.88 7.44
C ALA A 318 12.84 9.55 7.59
N ASN A 319 12.04 9.40 8.65
CA ASN A 319 11.26 8.20 8.93
C ASN A 319 9.82 8.26 8.38
N ARG A 320 9.45 9.36 7.72
CA ARG A 320 8.08 9.62 7.25
C ARG A 320 7.03 9.40 8.35
N LEU A 321 7.27 9.99 9.51
CA LEU A 321 6.41 9.85 10.69
C LEU A 321 5.91 11.22 11.16
N VAL A 322 4.61 11.31 11.40
CA VAL A 322 3.96 12.45 12.07
C VAL A 322 3.25 11.96 13.32
N VAL A 323 3.45 12.65 14.43
CA VAL A 323 2.78 12.37 15.70
C VAL A 323 2.04 13.63 16.16
N VAL A 324 0.76 13.52 16.48
CA VAL A 324 -0.06 14.63 16.99
C VAL A 324 -0.67 14.24 18.34
N SER A 325 -0.63 15.15 19.31
CA SER A 325 -1.21 14.94 20.64
C SER A 325 -2.74 15.04 20.58
N ASN A 326 -3.45 14.03 21.09
CA ASN A 326 -4.91 14.03 21.21
C ASN A 326 -5.42 14.61 22.54
N LYS A 327 -4.54 15.14 23.39
CA LYS A 327 -4.93 15.91 24.60
C LYS A 327 -5.60 17.23 24.27
N PHE A 328 -5.30 17.79 23.11
CA PHE A 328 -5.85 19.08 22.65
C PHE A 328 -7.22 18.88 21.97
N SER A 329 -7.97 19.99 21.88
CA SER A 329 -9.23 19.98 21.13
C SER A 329 -9.02 19.58 19.67
N GLU A 330 -10.02 18.99 19.03
CA GLU A 330 -9.98 18.57 17.64
C GLU A 330 -9.50 19.68 16.68
N PRO A 331 -10.00 20.95 16.78
CA PRO A 331 -9.46 22.03 15.97
C PRO A 331 -7.96 22.30 16.18
N THR A 332 -7.45 22.10 17.41
CA THR A 332 -6.03 22.26 17.72
C THR A 332 -5.21 21.12 17.12
N GLN A 333 -5.67 19.87 17.27
CA GLN A 333 -5.02 18.70 16.65
C GLN A 333 -4.93 18.88 15.12
N ARG A 334 -6.02 19.33 14.50
CA ARG A 334 -6.09 19.54 13.07
C ARG A 334 -5.15 20.67 12.61
N PHE A 335 -5.07 21.77 13.37
CA PHE A 335 -4.12 22.84 13.09
C PHE A 335 -2.68 22.35 13.23
N THR A 336 -2.36 21.58 14.26
CA THR A 336 -1.04 20.97 14.46
C THR A 336 -0.69 20.05 13.29
N GLY A 337 -1.59 19.18 12.87
CA GLY A 337 -1.36 18.33 11.69
C GLY A 337 -1.11 19.13 10.41
N ALA A 338 -1.83 20.23 10.21
CA ALA A 338 -1.60 21.12 9.06
C ALA A 338 -0.28 21.91 9.17
N HIS A 339 0.16 22.24 10.39
CA HIS A 339 1.46 22.86 10.66
C HIS A 339 2.60 21.90 10.28
N GLU A 340 2.53 20.64 10.70
CA GLU A 340 3.50 19.61 10.30
C GLU A 340 3.47 19.36 8.78
N LEU A 341 2.28 19.47 8.16
CA LEU A 341 2.16 19.38 6.70
C LEU A 341 2.91 20.51 6.01
N ALA A 342 2.83 21.73 6.51
CA ALA A 342 3.57 22.85 5.96
C ALA A 342 5.08 22.65 6.10
N HIS A 343 5.57 22.07 7.21
CA HIS A 343 6.97 21.65 7.32
C HIS A 343 7.36 20.64 6.24
N ALA A 344 6.53 19.64 5.97
CA ALA A 344 6.79 18.66 4.91
C ALA A 344 6.86 19.28 3.51
N LEU A 345 6.06 20.32 3.26
CA LEU A 345 5.97 20.97 1.96
C LEU A 345 7.10 22.00 1.71
N PHE A 346 7.48 22.79 2.73
CA PHE A 346 8.37 23.95 2.54
C PHE A 346 9.79 23.75 3.07
N HIS A 347 10.02 22.76 3.94
CA HIS A 347 11.30 22.59 4.61
C HIS A 347 11.95 21.27 4.26
N ASP A 348 13.29 21.28 4.13
CA ASP A 348 14.11 20.15 3.76
C ASP A 348 14.94 19.69 4.97
N GLN A 349 14.25 19.46 6.09
CA GLN A 349 14.91 19.13 7.33
C GLN A 349 14.85 17.65 7.63
N GLN A 350 16.02 17.05 7.88
CA GLN A 350 16.13 15.67 8.35
C GLN A 350 15.83 15.55 9.87
N LEU A 351 15.84 16.66 10.61
CA LEU A 351 15.66 16.71 12.06
C LEU A 351 14.20 16.91 12.45
N GLN A 352 13.84 16.38 13.62
CA GLN A 352 12.53 16.48 14.22
C GLN A 352 12.13 17.95 14.45
N HIS A 353 11.04 18.40 13.86
CA HIS A 353 10.40 19.65 14.22
C HIS A 353 9.48 19.45 15.42
N ARG A 354 9.46 20.43 16.32
CA ARG A 354 8.63 20.43 17.52
C ARG A 354 7.72 21.65 17.46
N ASP A 355 6.42 21.42 17.39
CA ASP A 355 5.45 22.48 17.62
C ASP A 355 5.21 22.60 19.12
N LEU A 356 5.68 23.70 19.72
CA LEU A 356 5.35 24.03 21.11
C LEU A 356 3.90 24.51 21.15
N PRO A 357 3.08 24.04 22.12
CA PRO A 357 1.74 24.55 22.31
C PRO A 357 1.80 26.09 22.36
N LEU A 358 0.87 26.78 21.71
CA LEU A 358 0.73 28.23 21.76
C LEU A 358 0.34 28.67 23.18
N ASN A 359 1.23 28.48 24.17
CA ASN A 359 1.09 29.09 25.47
C ASN A 359 1.41 30.57 25.33
N ASN A 360 0.52 31.40 25.87
CA ASN A 360 0.56 32.87 25.82
C ASN A 360 1.84 33.53 26.38
N THR A 361 2.90 32.78 26.63
CA THR A 361 4.12 33.21 27.34
C THR A 361 5.35 33.36 26.44
N SER A 362 5.32 32.90 25.18
CA SER A 362 6.46 33.17 24.26
C SER A 362 6.27 34.52 23.59
N PRO A 363 7.25 35.44 23.72
CA PRO A 363 7.20 36.69 23.02
C PRO A 363 7.18 36.46 21.50
N TYR A 364 6.19 36.96 20.80
CA TYR A 364 5.97 36.83 19.35
C TYR A 364 7.18 37.21 18.46
N GLY A 365 8.26 37.70 19.06
CA GLY A 365 9.45 38.22 18.36
C GLY A 365 10.59 37.23 18.14
N LEU A 366 10.59 36.07 18.81
CA LEU A 366 11.73 35.14 18.79
C LEU A 366 11.44 33.80 18.08
N ARG A 367 10.26 33.63 17.48
CA ARG A 367 9.92 32.38 16.78
C ARG A 367 10.73 32.24 15.48
N PRO A 368 11.38 31.10 15.20
CA PRO A 368 12.09 30.85 13.96
C PRO A 368 11.26 31.15 12.73
N PHE A 369 11.91 31.51 11.62
CA PHE A 369 11.19 31.87 10.39
C PHE A 369 10.41 30.68 9.85
N GLU A 370 10.97 29.48 9.93
CA GLU A 370 10.38 28.22 9.52
C GLU A 370 9.05 27.94 10.22
N GLU A 371 8.99 28.23 11.54
CA GLU A 371 7.76 28.10 12.32
C GLU A 371 6.66 29.09 11.87
N LYS A 372 7.06 30.29 11.47
CA LYS A 372 6.12 31.27 10.90
C LYS A 372 5.58 30.84 9.54
N VAL A 373 6.43 30.22 8.71
CA VAL A 373 6.01 29.62 7.43
C VAL A 373 5.03 28.49 7.67
N ALA A 374 5.31 27.63 8.64
CA ALA A 374 4.46 26.51 8.97
C ALA A 374 3.08 26.95 9.52
N ASP A 375 3.03 27.95 10.42
CA ASP A 375 1.79 28.54 10.92
C ASP A 375 0.92 29.14 9.80
N LYS A 376 1.55 29.86 8.86
CA LYS A 376 0.87 30.43 7.70
C LYS A 376 0.40 29.34 6.74
N GLY A 377 1.26 28.37 6.46
CA GLY A 377 0.92 27.22 5.64
C GLY A 377 -0.29 26.44 6.19
N ALA A 378 -0.30 26.17 7.49
CA ALA A 378 -1.45 25.57 8.18
C ALA A 378 -2.73 26.41 8.02
N THR A 379 -2.62 27.72 8.21
CA THR A 379 -3.73 28.65 8.05
C THR A 379 -4.31 28.62 6.64
N TYR A 380 -3.43 28.67 5.62
CA TYR A 380 -3.86 28.68 4.22
C TYR A 380 -4.37 27.32 3.76
N PHE A 381 -3.82 26.24 4.29
CA PHE A 381 -4.30 24.89 4.02
C PHE A 381 -5.70 24.63 4.56
N LEU A 382 -5.95 24.97 5.84
CA LEU A 382 -7.23 24.71 6.49
C LEU A 382 -8.32 25.71 6.09
N MET A 383 -7.93 26.93 5.72
CA MET A 383 -8.83 28.04 5.41
C MET A 383 -8.48 28.69 4.06
N PRO A 384 -8.65 27.98 2.93
CA PRO A 384 -8.37 28.50 1.60
C PRO A 384 -9.16 29.79 1.35
N LYS A 385 -8.50 30.82 0.81
CA LYS A 385 -9.09 32.16 0.59
C LYS A 385 -10.43 32.10 -0.13
N LYS A 386 -10.51 31.37 -1.24
CA LYS A 386 -11.73 31.25 -2.06
C LYS A 386 -12.90 30.67 -1.25
N ASP A 387 -12.64 29.64 -0.47
CA ASP A 387 -13.69 28.96 0.28
C ASP A 387 -14.15 29.79 1.47
N VAL A 388 -13.22 30.45 2.19
CA VAL A 388 -13.58 31.35 3.29
C VAL A 388 -14.43 32.52 2.77
N VAL A 389 -14.04 33.16 1.67
CA VAL A 389 -14.81 34.25 1.07
C VAL A 389 -16.20 33.77 0.64
N ASN A 390 -16.29 32.63 -0.04
CA ASN A 390 -17.57 32.07 -0.48
C ASN A 390 -18.49 31.76 0.71
N GLN A 391 -17.96 31.15 1.76
CA GLN A 391 -18.72 30.84 2.96
C GLN A 391 -19.13 32.09 3.75
N PHE A 392 -18.28 33.11 3.76
CA PHE A 392 -18.57 34.40 4.37
C PHE A 392 -19.72 35.12 3.64
N VAL A 393 -19.58 35.27 2.31
CA VAL A 393 -20.61 35.91 1.47
C VAL A 393 -21.95 35.14 1.53
N SER A 394 -21.89 33.82 1.55
CA SER A 394 -23.11 33.01 1.68
C SER A 394 -23.89 33.30 2.97
N ARG A 395 -23.19 33.52 4.09
CA ARG A 395 -23.80 33.78 5.41
C ARG A 395 -24.22 35.23 5.61
N PHE A 396 -23.32 36.14 5.31
CA PHE A 396 -23.50 37.56 5.61
C PHE A 396 -24.02 38.41 4.45
N LYS A 397 -24.11 37.82 3.24
CA LYS A 397 -24.61 38.48 2.01
C LYS A 397 -23.85 39.73 1.61
N THR A 398 -22.60 39.90 2.07
CA THR A 398 -21.70 41.00 1.75
C THR A 398 -20.29 40.49 1.52
N GLN A 399 -19.48 41.27 0.76
CA GLN A 399 -18.06 40.95 0.55
C GLN A 399 -17.17 41.50 1.68
N SER A 400 -17.60 42.58 2.36
CA SER A 400 -16.98 43.12 3.57
C SER A 400 -18.07 43.50 4.55
N PHE A 401 -17.90 43.14 5.82
CA PHE A 401 -18.86 43.36 6.88
C PHE A 401 -18.46 44.62 7.65
N SER A 402 -19.22 45.70 7.49
CA SER A 402 -19.05 46.96 8.25
C SER A 402 -20.11 47.06 9.34
N ILE A 403 -19.75 47.72 10.46
CA ILE A 403 -20.68 47.99 11.57
C ILE A 403 -21.56 49.21 11.22
N ASN A 404 -22.84 48.94 10.95
CA ASN A 404 -23.90 49.92 10.76
C ASN A 404 -25.21 49.47 11.42
N GLU A 405 -26.26 50.28 11.37
CA GLU A 405 -27.56 49.96 12.05
C GLU A 405 -28.17 48.67 11.52
N GLU A 406 -28.14 48.44 10.22
CA GLU A 406 -28.69 47.25 9.58
C GLU A 406 -27.91 45.96 9.98
N THR A 407 -26.57 46.01 9.84
CA THR A 407 -25.73 44.84 10.16
C THR A 407 -25.72 44.51 11.64
N SER A 408 -25.75 45.54 12.52
CA SER A 408 -25.84 45.40 13.98
C SER A 408 -27.18 44.73 14.39
N PHE A 409 -28.28 45.21 13.82
CA PHE A 409 -29.61 44.62 14.08
C PHE A 409 -29.69 43.19 13.56
N ASN A 410 -29.22 42.93 12.37
CA ASN A 410 -29.22 41.59 11.77
C ASN A 410 -28.33 40.57 12.53
N LEU A 411 -27.25 41.03 13.15
CA LEU A 411 -26.29 40.19 13.89
C LEU A 411 -26.73 39.94 15.33
N THR A 412 -27.21 40.98 16.04
CA THR A 412 -27.47 40.92 17.51
C THR A 412 -28.88 41.26 17.93
N ARG A 413 -29.73 41.70 17.03
CA ARG A 413 -31.04 42.33 17.30
C ARG A 413 -30.92 43.63 18.12
N GLY A 414 -29.69 44.14 18.30
CA GLY A 414 -29.37 45.42 18.97
C GLY A 414 -28.98 46.51 18.00
N ASN A 415 -28.53 47.65 18.55
CA ASN A 415 -28.04 48.78 17.77
C ASN A 415 -26.50 48.81 17.67
N VAL A 416 -25.95 49.76 16.90
CA VAL A 416 -24.50 49.94 16.71
C VAL A 416 -23.76 50.15 18.04
N SER A 417 -24.33 50.91 18.98
CA SER A 417 -23.71 51.20 20.28
C SER A 417 -23.59 49.93 21.13
N ASP A 418 -24.59 49.04 21.07
CA ASP A 418 -24.57 47.76 21.78
C ASP A 418 -23.50 46.82 21.20
N LEU A 419 -23.41 46.72 19.86
CA LEU A 419 -22.40 45.91 19.19
C LEU A 419 -20.98 46.42 19.46
N LYS A 420 -20.75 47.76 19.42
CA LYS A 420 -19.45 48.34 19.74
C LYS A 420 -19.05 48.21 21.22
N ARG A 421 -20.03 48.15 22.12
CA ARG A 421 -19.80 47.87 23.56
C ARG A 421 -19.37 46.42 23.77
N GLU A 422 -20.00 45.50 23.04
CA GLU A 422 -19.67 44.08 23.07
C GLU A 422 -18.32 43.78 22.42
N CYS A 423 -18.02 44.39 21.29
CA CYS A 423 -16.80 44.25 20.53
C CYS A 423 -15.98 45.54 20.56
N LYS A 424 -14.98 45.66 21.44
CA LYS A 424 -14.20 46.88 21.67
C LYS A 424 -13.11 47.12 20.63
N ASN A 425 -12.82 46.16 19.81
CA ASN A 425 -11.77 46.21 18.77
C ASN A 425 -12.07 45.24 17.65
N ILE A 426 -11.33 45.36 16.57
CA ILE A 426 -11.48 44.53 15.38
C ILE A 426 -11.35 43.05 15.70
N ARG A 427 -10.47 42.64 16.63
CA ARG A 427 -10.25 41.25 17.00
C ARG A 427 -11.47 40.63 17.73
N GLU A 428 -12.10 41.37 18.60
CA GLU A 428 -13.33 40.91 19.28
C GLU A 428 -14.48 40.78 18.29
N PHE A 429 -14.56 41.74 17.36
CA PHE A 429 -15.55 41.70 16.28
C PHE A 429 -15.33 40.53 15.33
N SER A 430 -14.09 40.27 14.92
CA SER A 430 -13.73 39.11 14.09
C SER A 430 -14.08 37.77 14.78
N ARG A 431 -13.81 37.67 16.07
CA ARG A 431 -14.20 36.47 16.86
C ARG A 431 -15.71 36.27 16.87
N LYS A 432 -16.47 37.37 17.03
CA LYS A 432 -17.92 37.29 16.98
C LYS A 432 -18.42 36.77 15.64
N LEU A 433 -17.96 37.34 14.52
CA LEU A 433 -18.33 36.88 13.18
C LEU A 433 -17.90 35.44 12.91
N SER A 434 -16.77 35.01 13.48
CA SER A 434 -16.26 33.64 13.33
C SER A 434 -17.12 32.61 14.05
N SER A 435 -17.79 32.99 15.15
CA SER A 435 -18.55 32.09 16.03
C SER A 435 -20.07 32.18 15.89
N VAL A 436 -20.58 33.20 15.16
CA VAL A 436 -22.02 33.40 15.05
C VAL A 436 -22.69 32.28 14.23
N GLU A 437 -23.84 31.81 14.69
CA GLU A 437 -24.63 30.74 14.08
C GLU A 437 -25.95 31.23 13.48
N SER A 438 -26.16 32.57 13.48
CA SER A 438 -27.35 33.15 12.84
C SER A 438 -27.09 34.58 12.40
N TYR A 439 -27.64 34.96 11.24
CA TYR A 439 -27.64 36.32 10.72
C TYR A 439 -28.92 36.58 9.96
N ASN A 440 -29.52 37.75 10.17
CA ASN A 440 -30.79 38.14 9.55
C ASN A 440 -31.90 37.06 9.68
N GLY A 441 -31.97 36.39 10.84
CA GLY A 441 -32.95 35.36 11.10
C GLY A 441 -32.70 33.99 10.51
N LEU A 442 -31.65 33.84 9.67
CA LEU A 442 -31.21 32.55 9.11
C LEU A 442 -30.21 31.88 10.05
N ARG A 443 -30.41 30.60 10.34
CA ARG A 443 -29.47 29.78 11.09
C ARG A 443 -28.52 29.05 10.17
N PHE A 444 -27.28 28.91 10.59
CA PHE A 444 -26.20 28.22 9.86
C PHE A 444 -25.13 27.74 10.85
N GLU A 445 -24.30 26.84 10.40
CA GLU A 445 -23.06 26.46 11.08
C GLU A 445 -22.09 27.66 11.05
N SER A 446 -21.46 28.00 12.20
CA SER A 446 -20.49 29.11 12.23
C SER A 446 -19.32 28.87 11.29
N LEU A 447 -18.59 29.94 10.93
CA LEU A 447 -17.40 29.79 10.08
C LEU A 447 -16.32 28.92 10.74
N ALA A 448 -16.08 29.10 12.04
CA ALA A 448 -15.11 28.30 12.78
C ALA A 448 -15.49 26.80 12.79
N GLN A 449 -16.76 26.47 13.01
CA GLN A 449 -17.27 25.08 12.95
C GLN A 449 -17.14 24.51 11.53
N ARG A 450 -17.55 25.25 10.51
CA ARG A 450 -17.52 24.82 9.10
C ARG A 450 -16.13 24.39 8.64
N PHE A 451 -15.10 25.13 9.07
CA PHE A 451 -13.71 24.82 8.72
C PHE A 451 -13.01 23.93 9.76
N ASN A 452 -13.71 23.57 10.83
CA ASN A 452 -13.18 22.83 11.98
C ASN A 452 -11.84 23.41 12.48
N VAL A 453 -11.89 24.73 12.78
CA VAL A 453 -10.77 25.50 13.32
C VAL A 453 -11.21 26.27 14.55
N SER A 454 -10.26 26.76 15.37
CA SER A 454 -10.60 27.60 16.51
C SER A 454 -11.20 28.93 16.05
N VAL A 455 -12.10 29.49 16.88
CA VAL A 455 -12.69 30.82 16.66
C VAL A 455 -11.57 31.88 16.48
N GLN A 456 -10.47 31.75 17.22
CA GLN A 456 -9.32 32.65 17.13
C GLN A 456 -8.62 32.53 15.76
N ALA A 457 -8.38 31.32 15.25
CA ALA A 457 -7.76 31.11 13.95
C ALA A 457 -8.62 31.68 12.81
N MET A 458 -9.94 31.43 12.85
CA MET A 458 -10.87 31.98 11.87
C MET A 458 -10.93 33.51 11.95
N ALA A 459 -10.93 34.09 13.15
CA ALA A 459 -10.92 35.56 13.34
C ALA A 459 -9.69 36.21 12.69
N ILE A 460 -8.51 35.63 12.91
CA ILE A 460 -7.27 36.09 12.28
C ILE A 460 -7.38 36.01 10.73
N ARG A 461 -7.94 34.89 10.23
CA ARG A 461 -8.09 34.72 8.78
C ARG A 461 -9.05 35.73 8.14
N LEU A 462 -10.17 36.05 8.80
CA LEU A 462 -11.09 37.07 8.32
C LEU A 462 -10.44 38.45 8.23
N GLU A 463 -9.61 38.83 9.23
CA GLU A 463 -8.83 40.06 9.22
C GLU A 463 -7.81 40.07 8.09
N GLN A 464 -7.04 39.00 7.90
CA GLN A 464 -6.07 38.86 6.81
C GLN A 464 -6.70 39.00 5.42
N LEU A 465 -7.95 38.56 5.27
CA LEU A 465 -8.70 38.65 4.03
C LEU A 465 -9.44 39.98 3.84
N ASN A 466 -9.32 40.92 4.79
CA ASN A 466 -10.02 42.22 4.78
C ASN A 466 -11.55 42.06 4.58
N LEU A 467 -12.16 41.05 5.23
CA LEU A 467 -13.59 40.77 5.11
C LEU A 467 -14.45 41.55 6.11
N LEU A 468 -13.83 42.46 6.89
CA LEU A 468 -14.50 43.23 7.91
C LEU A 468 -13.84 44.61 8.08
N GLU A 469 -14.68 45.57 8.38
CA GLU A 469 -14.36 46.95 8.71
C GLU A 469 -14.96 47.28 10.07
N TYR A 470 -14.10 47.81 10.98
CA TYR A 470 -14.51 48.11 12.36
C TYR A 470 -14.64 49.62 12.61
#